data_203be18b48ee1a690e33175e9efb82ff
#
_entry.id   203be18b48ee1a690e33175e9efb82ff
#
_cell.length_a   1.000
_cell.length_b   1.000
_cell.length_c   1.000
_cell.angle_alpha   90.00
_cell.angle_beta   90.00
_cell.angle_gamma   90.00
#
_symmetry.space_group_name_H-M   'P 1'
#
loop_
_entity.id
_entity.type
_entity.pdbx_description
1 polymer ?
#
loop_
_entity_poly.entity_id
_entity_poly.type
_entity_poly.pdbx_seq_one_letter_code
_entity_poly.pdbx_strand_id
1 'polypeptide(L)'
;MRKFLSVIIAGTLLAAVAAHAQKVNGNRYKWVDPQGLPHYSDSLTAEAMKAGYDVVNDRGMVVQRVPRQLTAAERVVANKLAKEAAAKERARQDVARAEAQMMSAYPDEASYKMSLQQTVDALDQQIRTTRINLQSQEKALTGLLDRAAELEQAKQPVPKFMVDNISNQRNVVAMQRNALARQQAERDSTVAAQARQLARYRELKAAEDAPPEP
;
A
#
# COMPACT_ATOMS: atom_id res chain seq x y z
N MET A 1 43.85 66.90 14.53
CA MET A 1 44.75 67.75 13.74
C MET A 1 44.88 67.18 12.34
N ARG A 2 44.82 68.03 11.32
CA ARG A 2 45.12 67.92 9.90
C ARG A 2 44.04 67.12 9.10
N LYS A 3 43.08 67.75 8.46
CA LYS A 3 43.06 68.68 7.26
C LYS A 3 43.79 68.06 6.06
N PHE A 4 43.05 67.98 4.98
CA PHE A 4 43.34 68.29 3.56
C PHE A 4 42.67 67.20 2.68
N LEU A 5 42.13 67.40 1.54
CA LEU A 5 41.72 68.50 0.71
C LEU A 5 41.01 67.91 -0.51
N SER A 6 40.04 68.55 -0.99
CA SER A 6 39.25 68.26 -2.19
C SER A 6 40.08 68.06 -3.47
N VAL A 7 39.66 67.15 -4.34
CA VAL A 7 39.73 67.37 -5.77
C VAL A 7 38.51 66.74 -6.44
N ILE A 8 37.67 67.61 -7.00
CA ILE A 8 36.59 67.31 -7.93
C ILE A 8 37.18 67.12 -9.28
N ILE A 9 36.99 65.94 -9.91
CA ILE A 9 37.16 65.76 -11.37
C ILE A 9 35.83 65.32 -11.91
N ALA A 10 35.14 66.23 -12.59
CA ALA A 10 34.00 65.95 -13.41
C ALA A 10 34.47 65.22 -14.69
N GLY A 11 34.19 63.93 -14.77
CA GLY A 11 34.38 63.11 -15.96
C GLY A 11 33.00 62.70 -16.47
N THR A 12 32.49 63.41 -17.46
CA THR A 12 31.31 63.05 -18.23
C THR A 12 31.61 61.80 -19.04
N LEU A 13 31.21 60.63 -18.51
CA LEU A 13 31.26 59.37 -19.25
C LEU A 13 29.91 59.22 -20.00
N LEU A 14 29.92 59.42 -21.29
CA LEU A 14 28.83 59.11 -22.21
C LEU A 14 28.64 57.59 -22.20
N ALA A 15 27.66 57.10 -21.41
CA ALA A 15 27.30 55.68 -21.45
C ALA A 15 26.43 55.47 -22.68
N ALA A 16 27.04 54.89 -23.73
CA ALA A 16 26.30 54.32 -24.86
C ALA A 16 25.45 53.14 -24.32
N VAL A 17 24.16 53.37 -24.19
CA VAL A 17 23.17 52.31 -23.92
C VAL A 17 23.11 51.46 -25.20
N ALA A 18 23.91 50.39 -25.25
CA ALA A 18 23.70 49.34 -26.20
C ALA A 18 22.35 48.69 -25.91
N ALA A 19 21.33 49.05 -26.65
CA ALA A 19 20.06 48.36 -26.67
C ALA A 19 20.32 46.92 -27.15
N HIS A 20 20.51 45.98 -26.20
CA HIS A 20 20.43 44.59 -26.50
C HIS A 20 19.00 44.30 -26.92
N ALA A 21 18.73 44.27 -28.23
CA ALA A 21 17.53 43.68 -28.77
C ALA A 21 17.51 42.23 -28.29
N GLN A 22 16.80 41.95 -27.20
CA GLN A 22 16.45 40.60 -26.82
C GLN A 22 15.71 40.00 -28.00
N LYS A 23 16.36 39.03 -28.63
CA LYS A 23 15.76 38.23 -29.68
C LYS A 23 14.59 37.50 -28.99
N VAL A 24 13.40 38.05 -29.11
CA VAL A 24 12.18 37.38 -28.67
C VAL A 24 12.13 36.15 -29.56
N ASN A 25 12.44 35.00 -28.98
CA ASN A 25 12.22 33.73 -29.65
C ASN A 25 10.74 33.66 -29.97
N GLY A 26 10.38 33.90 -31.22
CA GLY A 26 9.00 33.97 -31.69
C GLY A 26 8.38 32.57 -31.72
N ASN A 27 8.16 31.99 -30.54
CA ASN A 27 7.40 30.76 -30.46
C ASN A 27 5.94 31.07 -30.74
N ARG A 28 5.34 30.35 -31.69
CA ARG A 28 3.91 30.45 -32.03
C ARG A 28 3.19 29.23 -31.49
N TYR A 29 1.92 29.44 -31.17
CA TYR A 29 1.03 28.36 -30.72
C TYR A 29 0.18 27.92 -31.90
N LYS A 30 0.26 26.64 -32.25
CA LYS A 30 -0.55 26.02 -33.31
C LYS A 30 -1.52 25.03 -32.65
N TRP A 31 -2.81 25.17 -32.95
CA TRP A 31 -3.83 24.22 -32.54
C TRP A 31 -4.82 23.94 -33.68
N VAL A 32 -5.60 22.89 -33.52
CA VAL A 32 -6.64 22.51 -34.46
C VAL A 32 -7.97 22.65 -33.75
N ASP A 33 -8.92 23.34 -34.36
CA ASP A 33 -10.26 23.49 -33.81
C ASP A 33 -11.11 22.20 -33.97
N PRO A 34 -12.33 22.14 -33.41
CA PRO A 34 -13.21 20.96 -33.54
C PRO A 34 -13.64 20.68 -34.98
N GLN A 35 -13.53 21.64 -35.88
CA GLN A 35 -13.82 21.53 -37.30
C GLN A 35 -12.64 21.00 -38.13
N GLY A 36 -11.47 20.84 -37.47
CA GLY A 36 -10.26 20.34 -38.12
C GLY A 36 -9.42 21.43 -38.77
N LEU A 37 -9.72 22.71 -38.54
CA LEU A 37 -8.96 23.84 -39.12
C LEU A 37 -7.75 24.18 -38.23
N PRO A 38 -6.55 24.37 -38.81
CA PRO A 38 -5.37 24.77 -38.06
C PRO A 38 -5.37 26.30 -37.79
N HIS A 39 -5.12 26.65 -36.54
CA HIS A 39 -4.97 28.01 -36.07
C HIS A 39 -3.54 28.26 -35.59
N TYR A 40 -3.09 29.53 -35.74
CA TYR A 40 -1.78 29.96 -35.27
C TYR A 40 -1.94 31.27 -34.50
N SER A 41 -1.24 31.42 -33.39
CA SER A 41 -1.24 32.66 -32.59
C SER A 41 0.12 32.87 -31.96
N ASP A 42 0.53 34.11 -31.79
CA ASP A 42 1.73 34.49 -31.02
C ASP A 42 1.46 34.52 -29.51
N SER A 43 0.18 34.41 -29.11
CA SER A 43 -0.24 34.31 -27.72
C SER A 43 -1.09 33.06 -27.47
N LEU A 44 -1.00 32.51 -26.26
CA LEU A 44 -1.76 31.34 -25.87
C LEU A 44 -3.23 31.71 -25.60
N THR A 45 -4.15 31.21 -26.43
CA THR A 45 -5.58 31.46 -26.29
C THR A 45 -6.28 30.41 -25.42
N ALA A 46 -7.45 30.75 -24.87
CA ALA A 46 -8.26 29.79 -24.10
C ALA A 46 -8.71 28.58 -24.94
N GLU A 47 -8.92 28.78 -26.25
CA GLU A 47 -9.28 27.72 -27.20
C GLU A 47 -8.12 26.78 -27.42
N ALA A 48 -6.90 27.27 -27.64
CA ALA A 48 -5.70 26.47 -27.76
C ALA A 48 -5.47 25.63 -26.48
N MET A 49 -5.66 26.22 -25.28
CA MET A 49 -5.54 25.48 -24.02
C MET A 49 -6.56 24.33 -23.91
N LYS A 50 -7.77 24.49 -24.39
CA LYS A 50 -8.79 23.45 -24.38
C LYS A 50 -8.53 22.36 -25.43
N ALA A 51 -8.18 22.78 -26.65
CA ALA A 51 -7.97 21.87 -27.78
C ALA A 51 -6.63 21.11 -27.70
N GLY A 52 -5.67 21.61 -26.93
CA GLY A 52 -4.27 21.22 -27.01
C GLY A 52 -3.55 21.97 -28.11
N TYR A 53 -2.27 22.17 -28.01
CA TYR A 53 -1.50 22.97 -28.95
C TYR A 53 -0.06 22.49 -29.09
N ASP A 54 0.51 22.78 -30.23
CA ASP A 54 1.94 22.65 -30.51
C ASP A 54 2.59 24.03 -30.38
N VAL A 55 3.69 24.12 -29.67
CA VAL A 55 4.59 25.28 -29.71
C VAL A 55 5.53 25.09 -30.89
N VAL A 56 5.51 26.02 -31.83
CA VAL A 56 6.36 25.98 -33.03
C VAL A 56 7.35 27.14 -33.01
N ASN A 57 8.57 26.88 -33.46
CA ASN A 57 9.60 27.90 -33.57
C ASN A 57 9.44 28.71 -34.87
N ASP A 58 10.30 29.72 -35.09
CA ASP A 58 10.34 30.56 -36.27
C ASP A 58 10.51 29.80 -37.59
N ARG A 59 11.01 28.55 -37.54
CA ARG A 59 11.17 27.66 -38.69
C ARG A 59 9.96 26.76 -38.92
N GLY A 60 8.91 26.90 -38.13
CA GLY A 60 7.70 26.05 -38.20
C GLY A 60 7.85 24.67 -37.59
N MET A 61 8.97 24.36 -36.89
CA MET A 61 9.16 23.07 -36.24
C MET A 61 8.50 23.05 -34.88
N VAL A 62 7.84 21.94 -34.55
CA VAL A 62 7.24 21.72 -33.22
C VAL A 62 8.36 21.49 -32.20
N VAL A 63 8.46 22.40 -31.23
CA VAL A 63 9.41 22.34 -30.11
C VAL A 63 8.80 21.73 -28.86
N GLN A 64 7.47 21.85 -28.72
CA GLN A 64 6.71 21.28 -27.61
C GLN A 64 5.29 20.96 -28.05
N ARG A 65 4.76 19.85 -27.57
CA ARG A 65 3.35 19.48 -27.75
C ARG A 65 2.65 19.43 -26.40
N VAL A 66 1.54 20.19 -26.31
CA VAL A 66 0.70 20.20 -25.11
C VAL A 66 -0.65 19.56 -25.47
N PRO A 67 -0.97 18.40 -24.85
CA PRO A 67 -2.23 17.73 -25.15
C PRO A 67 -3.44 18.55 -24.70
N ARG A 68 -4.60 18.25 -25.28
CA ARG A 68 -5.87 18.88 -24.88
C ARG A 68 -6.18 18.65 -23.39
N GLN A 69 -6.92 19.56 -22.83
CA GLN A 69 -7.42 19.37 -21.48
C GLN A 69 -8.44 18.22 -21.43
N LEU A 70 -8.28 17.33 -20.47
CA LEU A 70 -9.25 16.28 -20.23
C LEU A 70 -10.58 16.87 -19.74
N THR A 71 -11.68 16.33 -20.21
CA THR A 71 -13.01 16.61 -19.66
C THR A 71 -13.10 16.16 -18.19
N ALA A 72 -14.13 16.62 -17.48
CA ALA A 72 -14.34 16.19 -16.09
C ALA A 72 -14.47 14.66 -15.97
N ALA A 73 -15.19 14.03 -16.90
CA ALA A 73 -15.34 12.56 -16.92
C ALA A 73 -14.01 11.86 -17.21
N GLU A 74 -13.25 12.32 -18.21
CA GLU A 74 -11.92 11.76 -18.53
C GLU A 74 -10.92 11.92 -17.38
N ARG A 75 -10.97 13.06 -16.65
CA ARG A 75 -10.14 13.26 -15.45
C ARG A 75 -10.47 12.23 -14.35
N VAL A 76 -11.75 11.93 -14.14
CA VAL A 76 -12.14 10.90 -13.15
C VAL A 76 -11.57 9.54 -13.56
N VAL A 77 -11.70 9.16 -14.83
CA VAL A 77 -11.14 7.89 -15.32
C VAL A 77 -9.61 7.88 -15.24
N ALA A 78 -8.94 8.94 -15.69
CA ALA A 78 -7.49 9.04 -15.62
C ALA A 78 -6.97 8.98 -14.16
N ASN A 79 -7.64 9.66 -13.25
CA ASN A 79 -7.29 9.63 -11.83
C ASN A 79 -7.51 8.23 -11.22
N LYS A 80 -8.58 7.52 -11.61
CA LYS A 80 -8.80 6.14 -11.18
C LYS A 80 -7.69 5.22 -11.66
N LEU A 81 -7.37 5.25 -12.95
CA LEU A 81 -6.28 4.46 -13.53
C LEU A 81 -4.92 4.78 -12.90
N ALA A 82 -4.63 6.07 -12.67
CA ALA A 82 -3.40 6.48 -12.00
C ALA A 82 -3.32 5.96 -10.56
N LYS A 83 -4.42 5.99 -9.80
CA LYS A 83 -4.49 5.43 -8.44
C LYS A 83 -4.28 3.91 -8.45
N GLU A 84 -4.91 3.19 -9.39
CA GLU A 84 -4.74 1.74 -9.53
C GLU A 84 -3.30 1.38 -9.93
N ALA A 85 -2.70 2.12 -10.85
CA ALA A 85 -1.30 1.94 -11.24
C ALA A 85 -0.35 2.20 -10.06
N ALA A 86 -0.56 3.29 -9.32
CA ALA A 86 0.23 3.62 -8.14
C ALA A 86 0.06 2.57 -7.02
N ALA A 87 -1.15 2.03 -6.83
CA ALA A 87 -1.39 0.96 -5.86
C ALA A 87 -0.65 -0.33 -6.24
N LYS A 88 -0.69 -0.73 -7.52
CA LYS A 88 0.05 -1.89 -8.03
C LYS A 88 1.57 -1.71 -7.85
N GLU A 89 2.09 -0.53 -8.14
CA GLU A 89 3.51 -0.25 -7.99
C GLU A 89 3.94 -0.29 -6.52
N ARG A 90 3.16 0.31 -5.62
CA ARG A 90 3.41 0.20 -4.17
C ARG A 90 3.40 -1.25 -3.70
N ALA A 91 2.42 -2.05 -4.13
CA ALA A 91 2.35 -3.46 -3.78
C ALA A 91 3.59 -4.24 -4.25
N ARG A 92 4.12 -3.95 -5.46
CA ARG A 92 5.37 -4.55 -5.96
C ARG A 92 6.57 -4.16 -5.10
N GLN A 93 6.68 -2.88 -4.74
CA GLN A 93 7.76 -2.38 -3.89
C GLN A 93 7.69 -2.96 -2.48
N ASP A 94 6.48 -3.13 -1.93
CA ASP A 94 6.28 -3.74 -0.62
C ASP A 94 6.72 -5.21 -0.62
N VAL A 95 6.36 -5.98 -1.66
CA VAL A 95 6.82 -7.36 -1.85
C VAL A 95 8.34 -7.41 -1.98
N ALA A 96 8.93 -6.59 -2.84
CA ALA A 96 10.38 -6.58 -3.03
C ALA A 96 11.14 -6.23 -1.73
N ARG A 97 10.62 -5.28 -0.95
CA ARG A 97 11.21 -4.94 0.37
C ARG A 97 11.09 -6.09 1.36
N ALA A 98 9.93 -6.75 1.41
CA ALA A 98 9.72 -7.91 2.30
C ALA A 98 10.65 -9.07 1.92
N GLU A 99 10.82 -9.34 0.63
CA GLU A 99 11.75 -10.35 0.11
C GLU A 99 13.21 -10.03 0.47
N ALA A 100 13.64 -8.78 0.27
CA ALA A 100 14.98 -8.34 0.65
C ALA A 100 15.23 -8.44 2.17
N GLN A 101 14.25 -8.08 2.99
CA GLN A 101 14.32 -8.24 4.44
C GLN A 101 14.41 -9.71 4.84
N MET A 102 13.63 -10.58 4.21
CA MET A 102 13.66 -12.03 4.47
C MET A 102 15.04 -12.60 4.11
N MET A 103 15.60 -12.27 2.95
CA MET A 103 16.92 -12.72 2.53
C MET A 103 18.04 -12.24 3.47
N SER A 104 17.94 -10.98 3.92
CA SER A 104 18.89 -10.41 4.89
C SER A 104 18.78 -11.01 6.28
N ALA A 105 17.56 -11.34 6.73
CA ALA A 105 17.32 -11.88 8.07
C ALA A 105 17.69 -13.37 8.19
N TYR A 106 17.60 -14.11 7.11
CA TYR A 106 17.83 -15.56 7.09
C TYR A 106 18.88 -15.93 6.02
N PRO A 107 20.14 -16.11 6.43
CA PRO A 107 21.22 -16.39 5.50
C PRO A 107 21.10 -17.78 4.84
N ASP A 108 20.40 -18.72 5.49
CA ASP A 108 20.21 -20.10 5.02
C ASP A 108 18.77 -20.60 5.23
N GLU A 109 18.39 -21.64 4.46
CA GLU A 109 17.07 -22.23 4.50
C GLU A 109 16.74 -22.85 5.88
N ALA A 110 17.74 -23.35 6.60
CA ALA A 110 17.52 -24.00 7.89
C ALA A 110 17.09 -23.00 8.96
N SER A 111 17.73 -21.83 9.00
CA SER A 111 17.36 -20.73 9.91
C SER A 111 15.96 -20.20 9.59
N TYR A 112 15.63 -20.07 8.30
CA TYR A 112 14.30 -19.65 7.89
C TYR A 112 13.22 -20.66 8.27
N LYS A 113 13.43 -21.97 7.99
CA LYS A 113 12.53 -23.04 8.42
C LYS A 113 12.30 -23.05 9.94
N MET A 114 13.37 -22.85 10.71
CA MET A 114 13.27 -22.79 12.17
C MET A 114 12.36 -21.65 12.63
N SER A 115 12.50 -20.48 12.04
CA SER A 115 11.64 -19.32 12.33
C SER A 115 10.17 -19.58 11.96
N LEU A 116 9.91 -20.19 10.80
CA LEU A 116 8.57 -20.58 10.38
C LEU A 116 7.97 -21.60 11.35
N GLN A 117 8.75 -22.62 11.75
CA GLN A 117 8.29 -23.65 12.67
C GLN A 117 7.93 -23.08 14.05
N GLN A 118 8.70 -22.13 14.58
CA GLN A 118 8.38 -21.45 15.84
C GLN A 118 6.99 -20.80 15.83
N THR A 119 6.59 -20.25 14.70
CA THR A 119 5.24 -19.67 14.54
C THR A 119 4.15 -20.74 14.65
N VAL A 120 4.34 -21.90 14.00
CA VAL A 120 3.39 -23.02 14.08
C VAL A 120 3.35 -23.59 15.50
N ASP A 121 4.50 -23.74 16.14
CA ASP A 121 4.60 -24.25 17.52
C ASP A 121 3.85 -23.36 18.51
N ALA A 122 3.91 -22.05 18.34
CA ALA A 122 3.15 -21.09 19.15
C ALA A 122 1.63 -21.27 18.96
N LEU A 123 1.17 -21.42 17.71
CA LEU A 123 -0.25 -21.71 17.42
C LEU A 123 -0.68 -23.06 17.99
N ASP A 124 0.13 -24.09 17.86
CA ASP A 124 -0.14 -25.41 18.42
C ASP A 124 -0.21 -25.38 19.96
N GLN A 125 0.62 -24.56 20.60
CA GLN A 125 0.55 -24.35 22.05
C GLN A 125 -0.76 -23.66 22.45
N GLN A 126 -1.18 -22.65 21.72
CA GLN A 126 -2.44 -21.95 21.97
C GLN A 126 -3.65 -22.89 21.77
N ILE A 127 -3.63 -23.72 20.73
CA ILE A 127 -4.65 -24.75 20.47
C ILE A 127 -4.72 -25.74 21.61
N ARG A 128 -3.57 -26.23 22.10
CA ARG A 128 -3.52 -27.14 23.26
C ARG A 128 -4.14 -26.53 24.50
N THR A 129 -3.80 -25.30 24.82
CA THR A 129 -4.37 -24.58 25.97
C THR A 129 -5.88 -24.39 25.84
N THR A 130 -6.36 -23.98 24.67
CA THR A 130 -7.81 -23.82 24.41
C THR A 130 -8.54 -25.17 24.52
N ARG A 131 -7.96 -26.27 24.05
CA ARG A 131 -8.53 -27.61 24.15
C ARG A 131 -8.65 -28.09 25.62
N ILE A 132 -7.62 -27.84 26.41
CA ILE A 132 -7.65 -28.19 27.86
C ILE A 132 -8.73 -27.38 28.57
N ASN A 133 -8.83 -26.09 28.28
CA ASN A 133 -9.86 -25.23 28.85
C ASN A 133 -11.27 -25.68 28.42
N LEU A 134 -11.47 -25.99 27.14
CA LEU A 134 -12.73 -26.53 26.63
C LEU A 134 -13.14 -27.79 27.36
N GLN A 135 -12.22 -28.76 27.51
CA GLN A 135 -12.49 -30.01 28.23
C GLN A 135 -12.91 -29.77 29.69
N SER A 136 -12.29 -28.79 30.35
CA SER A 136 -12.67 -28.40 31.72
C SER A 136 -14.09 -27.81 31.77
N GLN A 137 -14.43 -26.93 30.82
CA GLN A 137 -15.76 -26.31 30.72
C GLN A 137 -16.86 -27.32 30.35
N GLU A 138 -16.55 -28.28 29.50
CA GLU A 138 -17.45 -29.40 29.16
C GLU A 138 -17.72 -30.31 30.39
N LYS A 139 -16.69 -30.64 31.17
CA LYS A 139 -16.89 -31.34 32.43
C LYS A 139 -17.76 -30.60 33.43
N ALA A 140 -17.55 -29.26 33.55
CA ALA A 140 -18.39 -28.43 34.41
C ALA A 140 -19.86 -28.42 33.95
N LEU A 141 -20.09 -28.33 32.63
CA LEU A 141 -21.41 -28.41 32.04
C LEU A 141 -22.09 -29.76 32.34
N THR A 142 -21.34 -30.89 32.14
CA THR A 142 -21.84 -32.23 32.44
C THR A 142 -22.25 -32.34 33.90
N GLY A 143 -21.44 -31.88 34.86
CA GLY A 143 -21.78 -31.91 36.27
C GLY A 143 -23.02 -31.05 36.66
N LEU A 144 -23.26 -29.95 35.96
CA LEU A 144 -24.48 -29.16 36.13
C LEU A 144 -25.70 -29.89 35.57
N LEU A 145 -25.59 -30.55 34.44
CA LEU A 145 -26.67 -31.32 33.82
C LEU A 145 -27.02 -32.57 34.64
N ASP A 146 -26.01 -33.29 35.18
CA ASP A 146 -26.22 -34.46 36.05
C ASP A 146 -27.04 -34.08 37.29
N ARG A 147 -26.65 -32.97 37.95
CA ARG A 147 -27.43 -32.49 39.14
C ARG A 147 -28.87 -32.06 38.78
N ALA A 148 -29.07 -31.48 37.64
CA ALA A 148 -30.40 -31.13 37.15
C ALA A 148 -31.23 -32.43 36.92
N ALA A 149 -30.62 -33.44 36.29
CA ALA A 149 -31.26 -34.71 36.03
C ALA A 149 -31.61 -35.48 37.35
N GLU A 150 -30.73 -35.43 38.36
CA GLU A 150 -31.03 -35.99 39.69
C GLU A 150 -32.27 -35.36 40.33
N LEU A 151 -32.41 -34.04 40.25
CA LEU A 151 -33.61 -33.32 40.76
C LEU A 151 -34.88 -33.74 40.02
N GLU A 152 -34.82 -33.81 38.69
CA GLU A 152 -35.93 -34.25 37.84
C GLU A 152 -36.36 -35.71 38.17
N GLN A 153 -35.40 -36.62 38.33
CA GLN A 153 -35.67 -38.00 38.75
C GLN A 153 -36.33 -38.06 40.11
N ALA A 154 -35.91 -37.19 41.06
CA ALA A 154 -36.54 -37.05 42.36
C ALA A 154 -37.88 -36.32 42.33
N LYS A 155 -38.40 -35.95 41.16
CA LYS A 155 -39.62 -35.17 40.94
C LYS A 155 -39.56 -33.81 41.65
N GLN A 156 -38.39 -33.25 41.84
CA GLN A 156 -38.17 -31.92 42.40
C GLN A 156 -37.98 -30.89 41.25
N PRO A 157 -38.52 -29.65 41.42
CA PRO A 157 -38.32 -28.64 40.41
C PRO A 157 -36.83 -28.24 40.34
N VAL A 158 -36.29 -28.13 39.13
CA VAL A 158 -34.92 -27.58 38.91
C VAL A 158 -34.94 -26.08 39.22
N PRO A 159 -34.12 -25.60 40.19
CA PRO A 159 -34.10 -24.20 40.56
C PRO A 159 -33.70 -23.30 39.40
N LYS A 160 -34.30 -22.10 39.29
CA LYS A 160 -34.03 -21.15 38.20
C LYS A 160 -32.54 -20.82 38.06
N PHE A 161 -31.82 -20.61 39.17
CA PHE A 161 -30.38 -20.31 39.13
C PHE A 161 -29.57 -21.43 38.46
N MET A 162 -30.01 -22.70 38.60
CA MET A 162 -29.31 -23.84 37.97
C MET A 162 -29.59 -23.83 36.47
N VAL A 163 -30.79 -23.53 36.02
CA VAL A 163 -31.15 -23.37 34.61
C VAL A 163 -30.31 -22.24 33.98
N ASP A 164 -30.20 -21.10 34.67
CA ASP A 164 -29.41 -19.97 34.23
C ASP A 164 -27.92 -20.32 34.15
N ASN A 165 -27.36 -21.06 35.13
CA ASN A 165 -25.99 -21.53 35.15
C ASN A 165 -25.69 -22.51 33.99
N ILE A 166 -26.62 -23.46 33.72
CA ILE A 166 -26.47 -24.38 32.58
C ILE A 166 -26.46 -23.60 31.26
N SER A 167 -27.37 -22.63 31.12
CA SER A 167 -27.43 -21.79 29.93
C SER A 167 -26.13 -21.01 29.73
N ASN A 168 -25.61 -20.37 30.76
CA ASN A 168 -24.35 -19.63 30.73
C ASN A 168 -23.18 -20.54 30.39
N GLN A 169 -23.11 -21.71 31.01
CA GLN A 169 -22.06 -22.69 30.77
C GLN A 169 -22.07 -23.26 29.33
N ARG A 170 -23.26 -23.49 28.77
CA ARG A 170 -23.43 -23.87 27.37
C ARG A 170 -22.88 -22.79 26.45
N ASN A 171 -23.13 -21.52 26.73
CA ASN A 171 -22.59 -20.41 25.96
C ASN A 171 -21.06 -20.34 26.03
N VAL A 172 -20.48 -20.56 27.22
CA VAL A 172 -19.02 -20.64 27.41
C VAL A 172 -18.42 -21.77 26.57
N VAL A 173 -18.99 -22.96 26.63
CA VAL A 173 -18.54 -24.13 25.84
C VAL A 173 -18.65 -23.83 24.33
N ALA A 174 -19.75 -23.24 23.88
CA ALA A 174 -19.94 -22.87 22.48
C ALA A 174 -18.88 -21.84 22.01
N MET A 175 -18.60 -20.81 22.81
CA MET A 175 -17.56 -19.81 22.51
C MET A 175 -16.17 -20.45 22.43
N GLN A 176 -15.83 -21.36 23.36
CA GLN A 176 -14.56 -22.07 23.37
C GLN A 176 -14.39 -23.00 22.16
N ARG A 177 -15.45 -23.73 21.76
CA ARG A 177 -15.45 -24.56 20.53
C ARG A 177 -15.21 -23.71 19.28
N ASN A 178 -15.89 -22.56 19.18
CA ASN A 178 -15.71 -21.64 18.06
C ASN A 178 -14.26 -21.04 18.05
N ALA A 179 -13.71 -20.73 19.22
CA ALA A 179 -12.33 -20.26 19.33
C ALA A 179 -11.35 -21.33 18.87
N LEU A 180 -11.52 -22.57 19.32
CA LEU A 180 -10.68 -23.70 18.90
C LEU A 180 -10.74 -23.92 17.39
N ALA A 181 -11.93 -23.89 16.79
CA ALA A 181 -12.08 -24.05 15.33
C ALA A 181 -11.37 -22.93 14.55
N ARG A 182 -11.47 -21.68 15.00
CA ARG A 182 -10.76 -20.55 14.38
C ARG A 182 -9.25 -20.70 14.48
N GLN A 183 -8.73 -21.09 15.65
CA GLN A 183 -7.29 -21.30 15.85
C GLN A 183 -6.74 -22.42 14.98
N GLN A 184 -7.50 -23.52 14.83
CA GLN A 184 -7.13 -24.60 13.92
C GLN A 184 -7.10 -24.15 12.46
N ALA A 185 -8.10 -23.40 12.00
CA ALA A 185 -8.12 -22.86 10.65
C ALA A 185 -6.97 -21.86 10.40
N GLU A 186 -6.64 -21.04 11.39
CA GLU A 186 -5.49 -20.12 11.36
C GLU A 186 -4.17 -20.88 11.23
N ARG A 187 -3.99 -21.90 12.07
CA ARG A 187 -2.81 -22.78 12.01
C ARG A 187 -2.66 -23.42 10.64
N ASP A 188 -3.73 -23.97 10.06
CA ASP A 188 -3.68 -24.66 8.78
C ASP A 188 -3.42 -23.67 7.62
N SER A 189 -4.02 -22.48 7.67
CA SER A 189 -3.73 -21.40 6.71
C SER A 189 -2.28 -20.91 6.81
N THR A 190 -1.73 -20.83 8.04
CA THR A 190 -0.33 -20.46 8.29
C THR A 190 0.62 -21.47 7.69
N VAL A 191 0.39 -22.78 7.93
CA VAL A 191 1.22 -23.84 7.34
C VAL A 191 1.20 -23.80 5.81
N ALA A 192 0.01 -23.59 5.21
CA ALA A 192 -0.10 -23.45 3.76
C ALA A 192 0.60 -22.20 3.22
N ALA A 193 0.57 -21.07 3.96
CA ALA A 193 1.30 -19.87 3.62
C ALA A 193 2.81 -20.06 3.72
N GLN A 194 3.28 -20.71 4.78
CA GLN A 194 4.70 -20.99 5.00
C GLN A 194 5.31 -21.87 3.90
N ALA A 195 4.56 -22.85 3.41
CA ALA A 195 5.00 -23.64 2.27
C ALA A 195 5.30 -22.79 1.03
N ARG A 196 4.43 -21.80 0.74
CA ARG A 196 4.64 -20.87 -0.36
C ARG A 196 5.83 -19.92 -0.10
N GLN A 197 5.95 -19.43 1.14
CA GLN A 197 7.06 -18.56 1.54
C GLN A 197 8.41 -19.28 1.42
N LEU A 198 8.48 -20.53 1.83
CA LEU A 198 9.68 -21.33 1.71
C LEU A 198 10.05 -21.63 0.25
N ALA A 199 9.06 -21.91 -0.60
CA ALA A 199 9.27 -22.07 -2.04
C ALA A 199 9.85 -20.77 -2.63
N ARG A 200 9.27 -19.63 -2.27
CA ARG A 200 9.75 -18.32 -2.73
C ARG A 200 11.16 -18.00 -2.24
N TYR A 201 11.47 -18.30 -0.98
CA TYR A 201 12.83 -18.16 -0.44
C TYR A 201 13.87 -18.95 -1.27
N ARG A 202 13.56 -20.21 -1.62
CA ARG A 202 14.42 -21.05 -2.46
C ARG A 202 14.65 -20.47 -3.85
N GLU A 203 13.61 -19.93 -4.48
CA GLU A 203 13.72 -19.27 -5.78
C GLU A 203 14.66 -18.05 -5.70
N LEU A 204 14.48 -17.20 -4.70
CA LEU A 204 15.30 -16.02 -4.50
C LEU A 204 16.76 -16.40 -4.19
N LYS A 205 16.98 -17.42 -3.37
CA LYS A 205 18.33 -17.90 -3.05
C LYS A 205 19.03 -18.50 -4.27
N ALA A 206 18.32 -19.28 -5.07
CA ALA A 206 18.85 -19.80 -6.32
C ALA A 206 19.19 -18.69 -7.33
N ALA A 207 18.40 -17.61 -7.35
CA ALA A 207 18.70 -16.46 -8.21
C ALA A 207 19.91 -15.64 -7.72
N GLU A 208 20.13 -15.55 -6.39
CA GLU A 208 21.32 -14.90 -5.80
C GLU A 208 22.59 -15.67 -6.10
N ASP A 209 22.52 -17.02 -6.04
CA ASP A 209 23.67 -17.91 -6.24
C ASP A 209 23.96 -18.16 -7.75
N ALA A 210 23.09 -17.70 -8.67
CA ALA A 210 23.31 -17.86 -10.10
C ALA A 210 24.46 -16.98 -10.59
N PRO A 211 25.37 -17.49 -11.45
CA PRO A 211 26.42 -16.67 -12.02
C PRO A 211 25.80 -15.56 -12.88
N PRO A 212 26.41 -14.36 -12.92
CA PRO A 212 25.93 -13.29 -13.78
C PRO A 212 25.90 -13.77 -15.24
N GLU A 213 24.79 -13.51 -15.92
CA GLU A 213 24.68 -13.83 -17.35
C GLU A 213 25.81 -13.09 -18.11
N PRO A 214 26.45 -13.74 -19.11
CA PRO A 214 27.57 -13.18 -19.85
C PRO A 214 27.21 -12.01 -20.74
#